data_db9e7f7f66668cc83106bb7865b8fef7
#
_entry.id   db9e7f7f66668cc83106bb7865b8fef7
#
_cell.length_a   1.000
_cell.length_b   1.000
_cell.length_c   1.000
_cell.angle_alpha   90.00
_cell.angle_beta   90.00
_cell.angle_gamma   90.00
#
_symmetry.space_group_name_H-M   'P 1'
#
loop_
_entity.id
_entity.type
_entity.pdbx_description
1 polymer ?
#
loop_
_entity_poly.entity_id
_entity_poly.type
_entity_poly.pdbx_seq_one_letter_code
_entity_poly.pdbx_strand_id
1 'polypeptide(L)'
;MVVWLTVPASWIGRAALHLIHAVQAAQSRRRARFESRAVRGITLLREWLSPQQRQQLECFNHFEVIGCDSGKSYRIQHGVCQNVLELDGDGRPRIGWCFIPEGNLVPGDVMLAQKIALETDERGALAVAKQFLVPPLLPHVVAAT
;
A
#
# COMPACT_ATOMS: atom_id res chain seq x y z
N MET A 1 -35.10 -9.49 51.48
CA MET A 1 -34.73 -8.06 51.48
C MET A 1 -33.64 -7.88 50.41
N VAL A 2 -34.02 -7.44 49.20
CA VAL A 2 -33.08 -7.32 48.06
C VAL A 2 -32.55 -5.89 48.07
N VAL A 3 -31.27 -5.73 48.38
CA VAL A 3 -30.60 -4.42 48.37
C VAL A 3 -30.22 -4.11 46.91
N TRP A 4 -30.96 -3.21 46.29
CA TRP A 4 -30.59 -2.60 45.00
C TRP A 4 -29.44 -1.65 45.20
N LEU A 5 -28.22 -2.05 44.82
CA LEU A 5 -27.07 -1.15 44.74
C LEU A 5 -27.30 -0.20 43.54
N THR A 6 -27.82 0.96 43.80
CA THR A 6 -27.90 2.06 42.81
C THR A 6 -26.51 2.64 42.58
N VAL A 7 -25.87 2.26 41.47
CA VAL A 7 -24.63 2.88 41.01
C VAL A 7 -24.97 4.30 40.55
N PRO A 8 -24.38 5.35 41.13
CA PRO A 8 -24.73 6.73 40.76
C PRO A 8 -24.31 7.02 39.32
N ALA A 9 -25.23 7.57 38.51
CA ALA A 9 -25.07 7.89 37.10
C ALA A 9 -23.80 8.68 36.76
N SER A 10 -23.29 9.49 37.74
CA SER A 10 -22.05 10.26 37.63
C SER A 10 -20.77 9.37 37.52
N TRP A 11 -20.81 8.16 38.05
CA TRP A 11 -19.68 7.22 37.98
C TRP A 11 -19.61 6.52 36.64
N ILE A 12 -20.75 6.20 36.05
CA ILE A 12 -20.85 5.58 34.70
C ILE A 12 -20.33 6.56 33.65
N GLY A 13 -20.67 7.83 33.75
CA GLY A 13 -20.20 8.87 32.85
C GLY A 13 -18.68 9.07 32.90
N ARG A 14 -18.09 9.08 34.08
CA ARG A 14 -16.61 9.22 34.22
C ARG A 14 -15.86 7.98 33.71
N ALA A 15 -16.33 6.79 34.04
CA ALA A 15 -15.72 5.57 33.56
C ALA A 15 -15.79 5.47 32.02
N ALA A 16 -16.91 5.83 31.40
CA ALA A 16 -17.08 5.88 29.95
C ALA A 16 -16.11 6.89 29.30
N LEU A 17 -15.95 8.09 29.87
CA LEU A 17 -14.99 9.08 29.38
C LEU A 17 -13.53 8.59 29.47
N HIS A 18 -13.14 7.93 30.55
CA HIS A 18 -11.81 7.34 30.69
C HIS A 18 -11.56 6.24 29.67
N LEU A 19 -12.55 5.38 29.38
CA LEU A 19 -12.46 4.37 28.35
C LEU A 19 -12.32 4.99 26.95
N ILE A 20 -13.11 6.01 26.62
CA ILE A 20 -13.01 6.72 25.35
C ILE A 20 -11.61 7.33 25.18
N HIS A 21 -11.09 8.03 26.18
CA HIS A 21 -9.76 8.62 26.14
C HIS A 21 -8.67 7.55 26.02
N ALA A 22 -8.79 6.41 26.71
CA ALA A 22 -7.85 5.31 26.60
C ALA A 22 -7.83 4.69 25.20
N VAL A 23 -9.02 4.50 24.60
CA VAL A 23 -9.15 3.99 23.22
C VAL A 23 -8.56 4.97 22.22
N GLN A 24 -8.88 6.26 22.33
CA GLN A 24 -8.32 7.30 21.46
C GLN A 24 -6.79 7.37 21.58
N ALA A 25 -6.24 7.32 22.78
CA ALA A 25 -4.79 7.30 23.00
C ALA A 25 -4.13 6.04 22.43
N ALA A 26 -4.80 4.88 22.51
CA ALA A 26 -4.30 3.64 21.90
C ALA A 26 -4.32 3.71 20.38
N GLN A 27 -5.38 4.25 19.78
CA GLN A 27 -5.49 4.46 18.33
C GLN A 27 -4.42 5.44 17.83
N SER A 28 -4.22 6.57 18.52
CA SER A 28 -3.20 7.56 18.17
C SER A 28 -1.79 6.96 18.20
N ARG A 29 -1.48 6.15 19.22
CA ARG A 29 -0.19 5.44 19.32
C ARG A 29 0.00 4.42 18.19
N ARG A 30 -1.05 3.67 17.82
CA ARG A 30 -1.01 2.72 16.69
C ARG A 30 -0.76 3.46 15.37
N ARG A 31 -1.46 4.58 15.15
CA ARG A 31 -1.28 5.42 13.97
C ARG A 31 0.13 5.98 13.88
N ALA A 32 0.67 6.57 14.94
CA ALA A 32 2.03 7.09 14.97
C ALA A 32 3.08 6.02 14.71
N ARG A 33 2.90 4.79 15.23
CA ARG A 33 3.78 3.65 14.94
C ARG A 33 3.70 3.24 13.47
N PHE A 34 2.50 3.22 12.88
CA PHE A 34 2.33 2.89 11.46
C PHE A 34 2.98 3.95 10.57
N GLU A 35 2.75 5.24 10.85
CA GLU A 35 3.37 6.35 10.12
C GLU A 35 4.90 6.30 10.19
N SER A 36 5.48 6.05 11.37
CA SER A 36 6.94 5.88 11.52
C SER A 36 7.48 4.70 10.72
N ARG A 37 6.74 3.57 10.63
CA ARG A 37 7.12 2.43 9.79
C ARG A 37 7.01 2.75 8.32
N ALA A 38 5.94 3.46 7.90
CA ALA A 38 5.73 3.87 6.53
C ALA A 38 6.88 4.77 6.02
N VAL A 39 7.31 5.73 6.84
CA VAL A 39 8.46 6.59 6.51
C VAL A 39 9.74 5.76 6.33
N ARG A 40 10.03 4.83 7.25
CA ARG A 40 11.21 3.95 7.13
C ARG A 40 11.15 3.05 5.90
N GLY A 41 9.99 2.46 5.61
CA GLY A 41 9.81 1.62 4.43
C GLY A 41 10.06 2.37 3.12
N ILE A 42 9.54 3.60 2.99
CA ILE A 42 9.82 4.45 1.82
C ILE A 42 11.29 4.87 1.75
N THR A 43 11.93 5.16 2.88
CA THR A 43 13.36 5.47 2.90
C THR A 43 14.19 4.28 2.40
N LEU A 44 13.92 3.09 2.90
CA LEU A 44 14.59 1.87 2.46
C LEU A 44 14.34 1.61 0.97
N LEU A 45 13.09 1.71 0.51
CA LEU A 45 12.76 1.57 -0.91
C LEU A 45 13.63 2.50 -1.77
N ARG A 46 13.74 3.80 -1.41
CA ARG A 46 14.54 4.77 -2.15
C ARG A 46 16.03 4.41 -2.25
N GLU A 47 16.58 3.76 -1.25
CA GLU A 47 17.97 3.29 -1.28
C GLU A 47 18.19 2.19 -2.33
N TRP A 48 17.17 1.38 -2.60
CA TRP A 48 17.20 0.26 -3.55
C TRP A 48 16.75 0.63 -4.97
N LEU A 49 16.23 1.85 -5.16
CA LEU A 49 15.83 2.33 -6.48
C LEU A 49 17.03 2.94 -7.23
N SER A 50 17.06 2.70 -8.55
CA SER A 50 17.94 3.44 -9.45
C SER A 50 17.61 4.95 -9.44
N PRO A 51 18.50 5.83 -9.87
CA PRO A 51 18.21 7.27 -9.96
C PRO A 51 16.95 7.57 -10.79
N GLN A 52 16.74 6.85 -11.89
CA GLN A 52 15.56 6.98 -12.73
C GLN A 52 14.29 6.53 -12.02
N GLN A 53 14.32 5.38 -11.35
CA GLN A 53 13.18 4.87 -10.58
C GLN A 53 12.81 5.78 -9.42
N ARG A 54 13.81 6.40 -8.75
CA ARG A 54 13.57 7.41 -7.70
C ARG A 54 12.83 8.61 -8.25
N GLN A 55 13.27 9.13 -9.39
CA GLN A 55 12.61 10.24 -10.06
C GLN A 55 11.17 9.90 -10.46
N GLN A 56 10.94 8.70 -11.00
CA GLN A 56 9.59 8.21 -11.30
C GLN A 56 8.70 8.18 -10.05
N LEU A 57 9.22 7.63 -8.95
CA LEU A 57 8.48 7.56 -7.69
C LEU A 57 8.12 8.94 -7.14
N GLU A 58 9.04 9.90 -7.23
CA GLU A 58 8.84 11.26 -6.72
C GLU A 58 7.89 12.09 -7.60
N CYS A 59 7.99 11.95 -8.93
CA CYS A 59 7.16 12.72 -9.85
C CYS A 59 5.77 12.11 -10.08
N PHE A 60 5.67 10.78 -10.09
CA PHE A 60 4.48 10.08 -10.56
C PHE A 60 3.88 9.11 -9.54
N ASN A 61 4.51 8.99 -8.37
CA ASN A 61 4.11 8.05 -7.31
C ASN A 61 4.08 6.57 -7.76
N HIS A 62 4.92 6.23 -8.74
CA HIS A 62 5.19 4.88 -9.23
C HIS A 62 6.62 4.80 -9.79
N PHE A 63 7.10 3.59 -10.03
CA PHE A 63 8.33 3.33 -10.81
C PHE A 63 8.17 2.05 -11.63
N GLU A 64 9.06 1.88 -12.61
CA GLU A 64 9.03 0.75 -13.52
C GLU A 64 10.21 -0.18 -13.29
N VAL A 65 9.96 -1.48 -13.45
CA VAL A 65 10.95 -2.56 -13.37
C VAL A 65 10.83 -3.45 -14.60
N ILE A 66 11.92 -4.15 -14.93
CA ILE A 66 11.93 -5.14 -15.99
C ILE A 66 11.92 -6.52 -15.37
N GLY A 67 10.98 -7.36 -15.79
CA GLY A 67 10.91 -8.75 -15.36
C GLY A 67 12.11 -9.55 -15.86
N CYS A 68 12.70 -10.34 -14.96
CA CYS A 68 13.95 -11.06 -15.26
C CYS A 68 13.80 -12.22 -16.25
N ASP A 69 12.61 -12.82 -16.33
CA ASP A 69 12.35 -13.96 -17.20
C ASP A 69 11.82 -13.55 -18.57
N SER A 70 10.90 -12.60 -18.62
CA SER A 70 10.17 -12.23 -19.84
C SER A 70 10.70 -10.98 -20.52
N GLY A 71 11.45 -10.14 -19.80
CA GLY A 71 11.85 -8.81 -20.28
C GLY A 71 10.71 -7.79 -20.36
N LYS A 72 9.53 -8.13 -19.86
CA LYS A 72 8.38 -7.22 -19.84
C LYS A 72 8.58 -6.11 -18.83
N SER A 73 7.96 -4.96 -19.10
CA SER A 73 7.93 -3.84 -18.18
C SER A 73 6.75 -3.93 -17.22
N TYR A 74 7.02 -3.69 -15.95
CA TYR A 74 6.01 -3.63 -14.89
C TYR A 74 6.09 -2.28 -14.19
N ARG A 75 4.94 -1.65 -14.00
CA ARG A 75 4.81 -0.42 -13.23
C ARG A 75 4.32 -0.76 -11.83
N ILE A 76 5.10 -0.41 -10.81
CA ILE A 76 4.74 -0.58 -9.41
C ILE A 76 4.26 0.77 -8.89
N GLN A 77 2.95 0.87 -8.60
CA GLN A 77 2.31 2.06 -8.04
C GLN A 77 2.41 2.07 -6.52
N HIS A 78 2.33 3.25 -5.92
CA HIS A 78 2.30 3.37 -4.46
C HIS A 78 1.07 2.65 -3.90
N GLY A 79 1.30 1.65 -3.06
CA GLY A 79 0.24 0.84 -2.46
C GLY A 79 0.72 -0.47 -1.89
N VAL A 80 -0.22 -1.28 -1.40
CA VAL A 80 0.04 -2.59 -0.82
C VAL A 80 -0.63 -3.73 -1.58
N CYS A 81 -1.60 -3.43 -2.45
CA CYS A 81 -2.29 -4.43 -3.28
C CYS A 81 -2.81 -3.77 -4.57
N GLN A 82 -3.07 -4.59 -5.60
CA GLN A 82 -3.53 -4.14 -6.92
C GLN A 82 -2.69 -3.01 -7.52
N ASN A 83 -1.41 -3.01 -7.23
CA ASN A 83 -0.50 -1.91 -7.50
C ASN A 83 0.60 -2.24 -8.51
N VAL A 84 0.60 -3.44 -9.10
CA VAL A 84 1.55 -3.83 -10.14
C VAL A 84 0.81 -3.96 -11.47
N LEU A 85 1.28 -3.26 -12.48
CA LEU A 85 0.70 -3.23 -13.83
C LEU A 85 1.73 -3.70 -14.85
N GLU A 86 1.42 -4.76 -15.60
CA GLU A 86 2.19 -5.15 -16.78
C GLU A 86 1.90 -4.16 -17.90
N LEU A 87 2.95 -3.67 -18.55
CA LEU A 87 2.86 -2.68 -19.62
C LEU A 87 3.04 -3.35 -20.99
N ASP A 88 2.43 -2.76 -22.00
CA ASP A 88 2.72 -3.11 -23.41
C ASP A 88 3.94 -2.33 -23.93
N GLY A 89 4.26 -2.55 -25.22
CA GLY A 89 5.39 -1.86 -25.86
C GLY A 89 5.27 -0.35 -25.95
N ASP A 90 4.06 0.19 -25.78
CA ASP A 90 3.77 1.63 -25.76
C ASP A 90 3.73 2.21 -24.31
N GLY A 91 4.05 1.39 -23.31
CA GLY A 91 4.00 1.77 -21.89
C GLY A 91 2.59 1.87 -21.31
N ARG A 92 1.58 1.28 -21.99
CA ARG A 92 0.20 1.28 -21.51
C ARG A 92 -0.08 0.05 -20.68
N PRO A 93 -0.84 0.19 -19.57
CA PRO A 93 -1.23 -0.94 -18.75
C PRO A 93 -2.10 -1.95 -19.53
N ARG A 94 -1.72 -3.24 -19.47
CA ARG A 94 -2.46 -4.36 -20.06
C ARG A 94 -3.12 -5.25 -19.03
N ILE A 95 -2.34 -5.68 -18.04
CA ILE A 95 -2.75 -6.64 -17.02
C ILE A 95 -2.36 -6.07 -15.67
N GLY A 96 -3.28 -6.13 -14.72
CA GLY A 96 -2.98 -5.83 -13.33
C GLY A 96 -2.66 -7.10 -12.55
N TRP A 97 -1.66 -7.03 -11.66
CA TRP A 97 -1.23 -8.10 -10.80
C TRP A 97 -1.41 -7.69 -9.34
N CYS A 98 -2.19 -8.47 -8.60
CA CYS A 98 -2.44 -8.26 -7.18
C CYS A 98 -1.63 -9.27 -6.38
N PHE A 99 -0.61 -8.79 -5.71
CA PHE A 99 0.08 -9.52 -4.67
C PHE A 99 -0.64 -9.27 -3.36
N ILE A 100 -0.95 -10.33 -2.62
CA ILE A 100 -1.64 -10.24 -1.33
C ILE A 100 -0.58 -10.47 -0.24
N PRO A 101 0.01 -9.40 0.31
CA PRO A 101 0.99 -9.55 1.37
C PRO A 101 0.34 -10.03 2.65
N GLU A 102 1.01 -10.90 3.39
CA GLU A 102 0.59 -11.30 4.72
C GLU A 102 0.99 -10.25 5.76
N GLY A 103 0.09 -9.98 6.70
CA GLY A 103 0.34 -9.06 7.81
C GLY A 103 0.06 -7.60 7.50
N ASN A 104 0.44 -6.73 8.44
CA ASN A 104 0.23 -5.28 8.36
C ASN A 104 1.50 -4.59 7.84
N LEU A 105 1.73 -4.73 6.53
CA LEU A 105 2.89 -4.16 5.85
C LEU A 105 2.63 -2.71 5.41
N VAL A 106 3.70 -1.93 5.32
CA VAL A 106 3.65 -0.57 4.79
C VAL A 106 3.99 -0.54 3.30
N PRO A 107 3.49 0.45 2.53
CA PRO A 107 3.67 0.48 1.08
C PRO A 107 5.14 0.34 0.63
N GLY A 108 6.07 1.00 1.29
CA GLY A 108 7.49 0.93 0.91
C GLY A 108 8.07 -0.48 0.96
N ASP A 109 7.73 -1.26 2.00
CA ASP A 109 8.20 -2.64 2.16
C ASP A 109 7.61 -3.55 1.07
N VAL A 110 6.30 -3.38 0.78
CA VAL A 110 5.60 -4.16 -0.27
C VAL A 110 6.16 -3.84 -1.65
N MET A 111 6.31 -2.57 -1.99
CA MET A 111 6.85 -2.14 -3.29
C MET A 111 8.28 -2.62 -3.50
N LEU A 112 9.11 -2.60 -2.44
CA LEU A 112 10.47 -3.14 -2.50
C LEU A 112 10.47 -4.65 -2.74
N ALA A 113 9.64 -5.39 -2.01
CA ALA A 113 9.51 -6.84 -2.21
C ALA A 113 9.03 -7.19 -3.62
N GLN A 114 8.05 -6.46 -4.16
CA GLN A 114 7.56 -6.62 -5.53
C GLN A 114 8.65 -6.35 -6.57
N LYS A 115 9.44 -5.28 -6.37
CA LYS A 115 10.59 -4.97 -7.23
C LYS A 115 11.58 -6.13 -7.24
N ILE A 116 12.03 -6.56 -6.07
CA ILE A 116 13.01 -7.65 -5.95
C ILE A 116 12.45 -8.92 -6.60
N ALA A 117 11.22 -9.31 -6.30
CA ALA A 117 10.61 -10.53 -6.84
C ALA A 117 10.53 -10.50 -8.37
N LEU A 118 10.09 -9.40 -8.98
CA LEU A 118 10.01 -9.29 -10.44
C LEU A 118 11.37 -9.26 -11.12
N GLU A 119 12.39 -8.67 -10.48
CA GLU A 119 13.75 -8.58 -11.02
C GLU A 119 14.59 -9.84 -10.80
N THR A 120 14.18 -10.76 -9.88
CA THR A 120 14.99 -11.95 -9.53
C THR A 120 14.28 -13.28 -9.73
N ASP A 121 12.95 -13.33 -9.64
CA ASP A 121 12.11 -14.53 -9.83
C ASP A 121 10.71 -14.11 -10.32
N GLU A 122 10.66 -13.53 -11.51
CA GLU A 122 9.41 -13.03 -12.10
C GLU A 122 8.34 -14.11 -12.18
N ARG A 123 8.73 -15.31 -12.63
CA ARG A 123 7.81 -16.43 -12.81
C ARG A 123 7.21 -16.90 -11.50
N GLY A 124 8.02 -17.04 -10.46
CA GLY A 124 7.57 -17.39 -9.11
C GLY A 124 6.68 -16.30 -8.51
N ALA A 125 7.04 -15.03 -8.70
CA ALA A 125 6.25 -13.90 -8.24
C ALA A 125 4.85 -13.88 -8.89
N LEU A 126 4.78 -14.03 -10.21
CA LEU A 126 3.50 -14.02 -10.94
C LEU A 126 2.64 -15.25 -10.66
N ALA A 127 3.24 -16.39 -10.33
CA ALA A 127 2.51 -17.62 -10.00
C ALA A 127 1.66 -17.50 -8.73
N VAL A 128 2.07 -16.64 -7.78
CA VAL A 128 1.33 -16.39 -6.52
C VAL A 128 0.42 -15.15 -6.60
N ALA A 129 0.58 -14.31 -7.60
CA ALA A 129 -0.23 -13.12 -7.80
C ALA A 129 -1.56 -13.44 -8.47
N LYS A 130 -2.59 -12.63 -8.19
CA LYS A 130 -3.89 -12.71 -8.86
C LYS A 130 -3.97 -11.63 -9.93
N GLN A 131 -4.41 -12.01 -11.13
CA GLN A 131 -4.67 -11.04 -12.19
C GLN A 131 -5.95 -10.26 -11.94
N PHE A 132 -5.95 -8.99 -12.34
CA PHE A 132 -7.15 -8.16 -12.41
C PHE A 132 -7.17 -7.35 -13.70
N LEU A 133 -8.38 -7.00 -14.15
CA LEU A 133 -8.57 -6.19 -15.35
C LEU A 133 -8.20 -4.73 -15.04
N VAL A 134 -7.37 -4.17 -15.90
CA VAL A 134 -7.08 -2.72 -15.87
C VAL A 134 -8.12 -2.05 -16.76
N PRO A 135 -8.94 -1.13 -16.23
CA PRO A 135 -9.87 -0.37 -17.06
C PRO A 135 -9.09 0.36 -18.16
N PRO A 136 -9.58 0.35 -19.42
CA PRO A 136 -8.95 1.14 -20.45
C PRO A 136 -8.98 2.62 -20.02
N LEU A 137 -7.84 3.31 -20.15
CA LEU A 137 -7.78 4.74 -19.95
C LEU A 137 -8.75 5.38 -20.94
N LEU A 138 -9.86 5.91 -20.43
CA LEU A 138 -10.74 6.74 -21.26
C LEU A 138 -9.89 7.88 -21.83
N PRO A 139 -9.94 8.11 -23.16
CA PRO A 139 -9.26 9.26 -23.73
C PRO A 139 -9.79 10.50 -23.02
N HIS A 140 -8.89 11.29 -22.45
CA HIS A 140 -9.25 12.60 -21.93
C HIS A 140 -9.92 13.37 -23.09
N VAL A 141 -11.22 13.56 -22.98
CA VAL A 141 -11.94 14.52 -23.81
C VAL A 141 -11.38 15.88 -23.40
N VAL A 142 -10.41 16.37 -24.17
CA VAL A 142 -9.99 17.76 -24.09
C VAL A 142 -11.23 18.56 -24.47
N ALA A 143 -11.92 19.10 -23.47
CA ALA A 143 -12.97 20.07 -23.71
C ALA A 143 -12.28 21.28 -24.36
N ALA A 144 -12.43 21.39 -25.68
CA ALA A 144 -12.10 22.60 -26.41
C ALA A 144 -13.09 23.68 -25.95
N THR A 145 -12.59 24.67 -25.24
CA THR A 145 -13.24 25.97 -24.99
C THR A 145 -12.73 26.96 -25.99
#